data_f6bc7942d130b280e489f0a28989f734
#
_entry.id   f6bc7942d130b280e489f0a28989f734
#
_cell.length_a   1.000
_cell.length_b   1.000
_cell.length_c   1.000
_cell.angle_alpha   90.00
_cell.angle_beta   90.00
_cell.angle_gamma   90.00
#
_symmetry.space_group_name_H-M   'P 1'
#
loop_
_entity.id
_entity.type
_entity.pdbx_description
1 polymer ?
#
loop_
_entity_poly.entity_id
_entity_poly.type
_entity_poly.pdbx_seq_one_letter_code
_entity_poly.pdbx_strand_id
1 'polypeptide(L)'
;MQEICDNTAMTAPGGDCMIPGMRLPSALTWLVDEASRVPGPDHFLTTLGAQLISDGLPLAGGALTLAAPHPIIARRAWLWRAGTGAVIEALGFGSLATAGAEQGNDGRDWLVGLGTGLVHEYVAGPAADSPTSDGPTSDSPVLGWAAFRSLSEAEISLLQEVARFAAAPLAVLTTRSTLAALLEAYLGRRSAAQVLAGRLRRETGETIRAVLLYGDLRGFTELSETMAPEAVVDALGAWFDRIAGAVHAFGGEVLKFIGDGVLAIFPIGERDPAAACDAALRAIAAARAGMAHLDAARGEQGLPPLPFGMALHLGEMLWGNIGTADRLDFTAIGSAVNLVVRLEGLCKPLGRSVLISGSVTAETTVALISLGEHALRGIAAPCAVFALPQE
;
A
#
# COMPACT_ATOMS: atom_id res chain seq x y z
N MET A 1 -31.39 -55.27 -55.34
CA MET A 1 -32.72 -55.47 -54.79
C MET A 1 -32.87 -54.46 -53.67
N GLN A 2 -33.12 -53.21 -54.00
CA GLN A 2 -34.46 -52.62 -54.02
C GLN A 2 -35.16 -52.85 -52.67
N GLU A 3 -35.34 -51.78 -51.87
CA GLU A 3 -36.50 -50.91 -51.97
C GLU A 3 -36.32 -49.56 -51.19
N ILE A 4 -36.79 -48.58 -51.80
CA ILE A 4 -37.09 -47.21 -51.49
C ILE A 4 -38.12 -47.18 -50.34
N CYS A 5 -37.90 -46.30 -49.37
CA CYS A 5 -38.95 -45.70 -48.58
C CYS A 5 -38.78 -44.20 -48.47
N ASP A 6 -39.65 -43.51 -49.17
CA ASP A 6 -40.01 -42.11 -49.01
C ASP A 6 -40.22 -41.74 -47.55
N ASN A 7 -39.61 -40.65 -47.12
CA ASN A 7 -39.99 -40.01 -45.86
C ASN A 7 -40.35 -38.55 -46.12
N THR A 8 -41.64 -38.35 -46.19
CA THR A 8 -42.35 -37.09 -46.31
C THR A 8 -41.90 -36.12 -45.23
N ALA A 9 -41.38 -34.98 -45.66
CA ALA A 9 -41.08 -33.82 -44.85
C ALA A 9 -42.34 -33.29 -44.17
N MET A 10 -42.41 -33.43 -42.86
CA MET A 10 -43.32 -32.65 -42.02
C MET A 10 -42.60 -31.34 -41.66
N THR A 11 -42.96 -30.27 -42.39
CA THR A 11 -42.67 -28.87 -42.03
C THR A 11 -43.44 -28.56 -40.74
N ALA A 12 -42.70 -28.47 -39.62
CA ALA A 12 -43.20 -27.83 -38.42
C ALA A 12 -43.27 -26.30 -38.65
N PRO A 13 -44.36 -25.63 -38.24
CA PRO A 13 -44.43 -24.17 -38.30
C PRO A 13 -43.44 -23.61 -37.29
N GLY A 14 -42.46 -22.92 -37.77
CA GLY A 14 -41.54 -22.08 -36.97
C GLY A 14 -42.33 -20.95 -36.32
N GLY A 15 -42.88 -21.22 -35.16
CA GLY A 15 -43.25 -20.17 -34.23
C GLY A 15 -42.00 -19.69 -33.51
N ASP A 16 -41.43 -18.61 -33.98
CA ASP A 16 -40.51 -17.79 -33.17
C ASP A 16 -41.27 -17.38 -31.90
N CYS A 17 -41.14 -18.14 -30.85
CA CYS A 17 -41.49 -17.70 -29.51
C CYS A 17 -40.38 -16.75 -29.04
N MET A 18 -40.34 -15.57 -29.66
CA MET A 18 -39.63 -14.42 -29.14
C MET A 18 -40.34 -14.03 -27.85
N ILE A 19 -39.85 -14.54 -26.72
CA ILE A 19 -40.12 -13.91 -25.43
C ILE A 19 -39.71 -12.45 -25.61
N PRO A 20 -40.61 -11.44 -25.41
CA PRO A 20 -40.25 -10.04 -25.51
C PRO A 20 -39.04 -9.85 -24.59
N GLY A 21 -37.91 -9.50 -25.15
CA GLY A 21 -36.64 -9.47 -24.45
C GLY A 21 -36.74 -8.60 -23.20
N MET A 22 -36.77 -9.24 -22.07
CA MET A 22 -36.58 -8.61 -20.78
C MET A 22 -35.14 -8.12 -20.79
N ARG A 23 -34.94 -6.87 -21.25
CA ARG A 23 -33.63 -6.22 -21.16
C ARG A 23 -33.35 -6.04 -19.67
N LEU A 24 -32.33 -6.72 -19.19
CA LEU A 24 -31.81 -6.43 -17.86
C LEU A 24 -31.41 -4.96 -17.80
N PRO A 25 -31.62 -4.28 -16.65
CA PRO A 25 -31.07 -2.95 -16.42
C PRO A 25 -29.58 -2.89 -16.75
N SER A 26 -29.14 -1.76 -17.30
CA SER A 26 -27.75 -1.62 -17.74
C SER A 26 -26.75 -1.81 -16.60
N ALA A 27 -27.10 -1.37 -15.40
CA ALA A 27 -26.31 -1.58 -14.19
C ALA A 27 -26.08 -3.08 -13.87
N LEU A 28 -27.11 -3.90 -13.97
CA LEU A 28 -27.01 -5.35 -13.71
C LEU A 28 -26.20 -6.06 -14.79
N THR A 29 -26.41 -5.74 -16.06
CA THR A 29 -25.63 -6.29 -17.16
C THR A 29 -24.15 -5.97 -16.98
N TRP A 30 -23.82 -4.72 -16.68
CA TRP A 30 -22.45 -4.30 -16.43
C TRP A 30 -21.82 -5.00 -15.22
N LEU A 31 -22.57 -5.18 -14.11
CA LEU A 31 -22.08 -5.88 -12.93
C LEU A 31 -21.68 -7.33 -13.23
N VAL A 32 -22.42 -8.01 -14.12
CA VAL A 32 -22.14 -9.41 -14.48
C VAL A 32 -20.98 -9.51 -15.47
N ASP A 33 -20.95 -8.65 -16.49
CA ASP A 33 -20.05 -8.84 -17.63
C ASP A 33 -18.69 -8.15 -17.45
N GLU A 34 -18.64 -6.99 -16.79
CA GLU A 34 -17.49 -6.09 -16.83
C GLU A 34 -16.93 -5.69 -15.45
N ALA A 35 -17.78 -5.58 -14.43
CA ALA A 35 -17.43 -4.97 -13.15
C ALA A 35 -16.23 -5.62 -12.45
N SER A 36 -15.99 -6.92 -12.64
CA SER A 36 -14.83 -7.62 -12.06
C SER A 36 -13.48 -7.22 -12.68
N ARG A 37 -13.50 -6.52 -13.81
CA ARG A 37 -12.29 -6.11 -14.57
C ARG A 37 -11.88 -4.67 -14.32
N VAL A 38 -12.69 -3.89 -13.60
CA VAL A 38 -12.36 -2.47 -13.33
C VAL A 38 -11.06 -2.33 -12.54
N PRO A 39 -10.31 -1.25 -12.77
CA PRO A 39 -8.99 -1.07 -12.15
C PRO A 39 -9.07 -0.80 -10.65
N GLY A 40 -10.13 -0.18 -10.17
CA GLY A 40 -10.25 0.21 -8.76
C GLY A 40 -11.67 0.53 -8.30
N PRO A 41 -11.85 0.72 -6.99
CA PRO A 41 -13.14 1.03 -6.39
C PRO A 41 -13.74 2.36 -6.85
N ASP A 42 -12.92 3.34 -7.16
CA ASP A 42 -13.31 4.64 -7.73
C ASP A 42 -13.98 4.48 -9.10
N HIS A 43 -13.38 3.71 -10.00
CA HIS A 43 -13.95 3.36 -11.29
C HIS A 43 -15.19 2.49 -11.16
N PHE A 44 -15.20 1.57 -10.20
CA PHE A 44 -16.39 0.77 -9.93
C PHE A 44 -17.58 1.66 -9.55
N LEU A 45 -17.40 2.55 -8.58
CA LEU A 45 -18.46 3.42 -8.08
C LEU A 45 -18.97 4.40 -9.14
N THR A 46 -18.07 5.03 -9.88
CA THR A 46 -18.43 6.00 -10.94
C THR A 46 -19.19 5.33 -12.08
N THR A 47 -18.71 4.18 -12.54
CA THR A 47 -19.36 3.46 -13.64
C THR A 47 -20.71 2.91 -13.22
N LEU A 48 -20.80 2.28 -12.03
CA LEU A 48 -22.08 1.80 -11.52
C LEU A 48 -23.09 2.94 -11.35
N GLY A 49 -22.66 4.07 -10.79
CA GLY A 49 -23.51 5.25 -10.65
C GLY A 49 -24.00 5.79 -12.00
N ALA A 50 -23.15 5.82 -13.02
CA ALA A 50 -23.52 6.23 -14.37
C ALA A 50 -24.53 5.27 -15.02
N GLN A 51 -24.36 3.96 -14.82
CA GLN A 51 -25.31 2.93 -15.30
C GLN A 51 -26.67 3.09 -14.62
N LEU A 52 -26.70 3.29 -13.30
CA LEU A 52 -27.93 3.52 -12.55
C LEU A 52 -28.68 4.79 -12.99
N ILE A 53 -27.96 5.87 -13.29
CA ILE A 53 -28.55 7.09 -13.84
C ILE A 53 -29.10 6.82 -15.25
N SER A 54 -28.40 6.04 -16.07
CA SER A 54 -28.87 5.61 -17.40
C SER A 54 -30.12 4.75 -17.32
N ASP A 55 -30.28 3.96 -16.26
CA ASP A 55 -31.46 3.17 -15.94
C ASP A 55 -32.61 4.03 -15.36
N GLY A 56 -32.40 5.35 -15.21
CA GLY A 56 -33.41 6.33 -14.82
C GLY A 56 -33.44 6.69 -13.34
N LEU A 57 -32.49 6.27 -12.53
CA LEU A 57 -32.44 6.62 -11.11
C LEU A 57 -32.00 8.07 -10.90
N PRO A 58 -32.69 8.85 -10.07
CA PRO A 58 -32.39 10.27 -9.82
C PRO A 58 -31.29 10.43 -8.77
N LEU A 59 -30.08 9.98 -9.06
CA LEU A 59 -28.97 9.97 -8.10
C LEU A 59 -28.22 11.30 -8.07
N ALA A 60 -27.98 11.82 -6.86
CA ALA A 60 -27.12 12.97 -6.59
C ALA A 60 -25.65 12.54 -6.36
N GLY A 61 -25.45 11.35 -5.85
CA GLY A 61 -24.13 10.78 -5.60
C GLY A 61 -24.20 9.38 -5.02
N GLY A 62 -23.01 8.79 -4.82
CA GLY A 62 -22.87 7.47 -4.25
C GLY A 62 -21.65 7.35 -3.34
N ALA A 63 -21.67 6.37 -2.47
CA ALA A 63 -20.56 5.99 -1.60
C ALA A 63 -20.32 4.48 -1.67
N LEU A 64 -19.06 4.09 -1.71
CA LEU A 64 -18.63 2.70 -1.58
C LEU A 64 -17.67 2.62 -0.40
N THR A 65 -18.03 1.85 0.62
CA THR A 65 -17.18 1.61 1.79
C THR A 65 -16.68 0.17 1.78
N LEU A 66 -15.36 -0.02 1.86
CA LEU A 66 -14.71 -1.31 1.95
C LEU A 66 -13.89 -1.39 3.25
N ALA A 67 -13.83 -2.58 3.84
CA ALA A 67 -12.86 -2.85 4.91
C ALA A 67 -11.44 -2.77 4.35
N ALA A 68 -10.52 -2.21 5.11
CA ALA A 68 -9.12 -2.14 4.71
C ALA A 68 -8.29 -3.10 5.60
N PRO A 69 -7.56 -4.05 5.01
CA PRO A 69 -6.66 -4.92 5.76
C PRO A 69 -5.35 -4.16 6.09
N HIS A 70 -5.46 -3.12 6.92
CA HIS A 70 -4.34 -2.28 7.28
C HIS A 70 -4.30 -2.09 8.81
N PRO A 71 -3.12 -2.12 9.45
CA PRO A 71 -3.02 -2.02 10.92
C PRO A 71 -3.63 -0.76 11.52
N ILE A 72 -3.69 0.34 10.76
CA ILE A 72 -4.13 1.66 11.22
C ILE A 72 -5.44 2.09 10.56
N ILE A 73 -5.69 1.67 9.31
CA ILE A 73 -6.87 2.05 8.54
C ILE A 73 -7.88 0.92 8.62
N ALA A 74 -9.01 1.14 9.27
CA ALA A 74 -10.05 0.13 9.39
C ALA A 74 -10.93 0.06 8.13
N ARG A 75 -11.20 1.20 7.50
CA ARG A 75 -12.09 1.31 6.34
C ARG A 75 -11.59 2.35 5.36
N ARG A 76 -11.95 2.16 4.08
CA ARG A 76 -11.78 3.13 3.00
C ARG A 76 -13.14 3.41 2.39
N ALA A 77 -13.48 4.67 2.17
CA ALA A 77 -14.71 5.09 1.54
C ALA A 77 -14.39 5.91 0.28
N TRP A 78 -15.01 5.56 -0.83
CA TRP A 78 -14.99 6.34 -2.08
C TRP A 78 -16.33 7.05 -2.19
N LEU A 79 -16.27 8.36 -2.41
CA LEU A 79 -17.39 9.28 -2.36
C LEU A 79 -17.54 9.95 -3.73
N TRP A 80 -18.57 9.60 -4.45
CA TRP A 80 -18.81 10.08 -5.81
C TRP A 80 -19.96 11.08 -5.89
N ARG A 81 -19.75 12.20 -6.61
CA ARG A 81 -20.77 13.20 -6.88
C ARG A 81 -21.20 13.14 -8.34
N ALA A 82 -22.48 12.87 -8.62
CA ALA A 82 -23.00 12.70 -9.98
C ALA A 82 -22.84 13.95 -10.86
N GLY A 83 -23.07 15.15 -10.31
CA GLY A 83 -23.04 16.40 -11.07
C GLY A 83 -21.64 16.80 -11.58
N THR A 84 -20.56 16.34 -10.95
CA THR A 84 -19.17 16.66 -11.33
C THR A 84 -18.39 15.45 -11.83
N GLY A 85 -18.88 14.24 -11.58
CA GLY A 85 -18.15 13.00 -11.80
C GLY A 85 -16.94 12.80 -10.85
N ALA A 86 -16.70 13.74 -9.93
CA ALA A 86 -15.57 13.68 -9.02
C ALA A 86 -15.73 12.58 -7.99
N VAL A 87 -14.62 11.90 -7.66
CA VAL A 87 -14.52 10.94 -6.55
C VAL A 87 -13.50 11.43 -5.56
N ILE A 88 -13.83 11.31 -4.28
CA ILE A 88 -12.93 11.59 -3.16
C ILE A 88 -12.75 10.28 -2.38
N GLU A 89 -11.52 9.97 -2.03
CA GLU A 89 -11.22 8.86 -1.12
C GLU A 89 -11.10 9.38 0.31
N ALA A 90 -11.84 8.79 1.24
CA ALA A 90 -11.77 9.05 2.67
C ALA A 90 -11.23 7.82 3.41
N LEU A 91 -10.39 8.05 4.42
CA LEU A 91 -9.77 7.01 5.22
C LEU A 91 -10.38 7.02 6.63
N GLY A 92 -11.00 5.93 7.02
CA GLY A 92 -11.47 5.71 8.39
C GLY A 92 -10.38 5.05 9.23
N PHE A 93 -9.92 5.73 10.27
CA PHE A 93 -8.92 5.20 11.20
C PHE A 93 -9.62 4.39 12.29
N GLY A 94 -9.20 3.13 12.48
CA GLY A 94 -9.68 2.28 13.57
C GLY A 94 -8.69 2.32 14.74
N SER A 95 -9.19 2.54 15.96
CA SER A 95 -8.40 2.27 17.16
C SER A 95 -8.57 0.78 17.51
N LEU A 96 -7.48 0.05 17.62
CA LEU A 96 -7.44 -1.33 18.14
C LEU A 96 -7.97 -1.45 19.60
N ALA A 97 -8.20 -0.32 20.29
CA ALA A 97 -8.51 -0.30 21.71
C ALA A 97 -10.00 -0.05 22.05
N THR A 98 -10.87 0.24 21.06
CA THR A 98 -12.29 0.53 21.33
C THR A 98 -13.22 -0.24 20.39
N ALA A 99 -13.38 -1.51 20.66
CA ALA A 99 -14.54 -2.27 20.19
C ALA A 99 -15.79 -1.73 20.93
N GLY A 100 -16.40 -0.66 20.44
CA GLY A 100 -17.60 -0.12 21.06
C GLY A 100 -17.88 1.38 20.88
N ALA A 101 -16.94 2.18 20.37
CA ALA A 101 -17.22 3.56 20.03
C ALA A 101 -17.90 3.64 18.65
N GLU A 102 -18.95 4.44 18.54
CA GLU A 102 -19.69 4.73 17.32
C GLU A 102 -18.69 5.02 16.18
N GLN A 103 -18.50 4.03 15.30
CA GLN A 103 -17.67 4.17 14.11
C GLN A 103 -18.45 5.09 13.17
N GLY A 104 -18.03 6.35 13.03
CA GLY A 104 -18.61 7.29 12.10
C GLY A 104 -18.75 6.63 10.72
N ASN A 105 -19.96 6.68 10.16
CA ASN A 105 -20.20 6.18 8.82
C ASN A 105 -19.89 7.31 7.82
N ASP A 106 -18.61 7.54 7.58
CA ASP A 106 -18.11 8.63 6.71
C ASP A 106 -18.84 8.68 5.35
N GLY A 107 -19.22 7.52 4.81
CA GLY A 107 -19.99 7.44 3.57
C GLY A 107 -21.40 7.98 3.71
N ARG A 108 -22.11 7.60 4.77
CA ARG A 108 -23.48 8.07 5.03
C ARG A 108 -23.51 9.56 5.34
N ASP A 109 -22.62 10.04 6.19
CA ASP A 109 -22.56 11.45 6.60
C ASP A 109 -22.27 12.35 5.39
N TRP A 110 -21.39 11.90 4.49
CA TRP A 110 -21.13 12.60 3.26
C TRP A 110 -22.35 12.63 2.33
N LEU A 111 -23.07 11.50 2.16
CA LEU A 111 -24.29 11.42 1.36
C LEU A 111 -25.39 12.35 1.89
N VAL A 112 -25.56 12.41 3.21
CA VAL A 112 -26.46 13.36 3.87
C VAL A 112 -26.03 14.80 3.59
N GLY A 113 -24.73 15.06 3.60
CA GLY A 113 -24.12 16.37 3.28
C GLY A 113 -24.37 16.84 1.82
N LEU A 114 -24.81 15.96 0.90
CA LEU A 114 -25.27 16.37 -0.45
C LEU A 114 -26.58 17.16 -0.43
N GLY A 115 -27.26 17.23 0.74
CA GLY A 115 -28.42 18.07 0.95
C GLY A 115 -29.74 17.55 0.37
N THR A 116 -29.76 16.30 -0.11
CA THR A 116 -30.98 15.66 -0.67
C THR A 116 -31.90 15.10 0.42
N GLY A 117 -31.36 14.75 1.59
CA GLY A 117 -32.05 14.12 2.70
C GLY A 117 -32.53 12.68 2.47
N LEU A 118 -32.32 12.13 1.27
CA LEU A 118 -32.79 10.81 0.84
C LEU A 118 -31.60 9.88 0.57
N VAL A 119 -31.17 9.16 1.59
CA VAL A 119 -30.02 8.27 1.56
C VAL A 119 -30.47 6.82 1.70
N HIS A 120 -30.01 5.97 0.81
CA HIS A 120 -30.24 4.53 0.79
C HIS A 120 -28.92 3.79 0.87
N GLU A 121 -28.77 2.88 1.84
CA GLU A 121 -27.57 2.07 2.02
C GLU A 121 -27.89 0.59 1.96
N TYR A 122 -27.02 -0.17 1.29
CA TYR A 122 -27.15 -1.60 1.10
C TYR A 122 -25.81 -2.26 1.35
N VAL A 123 -25.83 -3.36 2.11
CA VAL A 123 -24.68 -4.25 2.23
C VAL A 123 -24.62 -5.11 0.97
N ALA A 124 -23.46 -5.14 0.31
CA ALA A 124 -23.26 -5.98 -0.85
C ALA A 124 -23.12 -7.44 -0.41
N GLY A 125 -24.08 -8.26 -0.78
CA GLY A 125 -24.10 -9.68 -0.40
C GLY A 125 -25.44 -10.33 -0.68
N PRO A 126 -25.57 -11.66 -0.44
CA PRO A 126 -26.87 -12.32 -0.46
C PRO A 126 -27.75 -11.64 0.58
N ALA A 127 -29.00 -11.37 0.21
CA ALA A 127 -29.98 -10.83 1.14
C ALA A 127 -29.99 -11.72 2.38
N ALA A 128 -29.77 -11.14 3.55
CA ALA A 128 -29.94 -11.83 4.80
C ALA A 128 -31.44 -12.04 5.03
N ASP A 129 -31.99 -13.15 4.53
CA ASP A 129 -33.34 -13.60 4.80
C ASP A 129 -33.52 -14.14 6.23
N SER A 130 -32.54 -13.94 7.09
CA SER A 130 -32.63 -14.30 8.50
C SER A 130 -32.20 -13.14 9.37
N PRO A 131 -33.02 -12.75 10.37
CA PRO A 131 -32.56 -11.88 11.43
C PRO A 131 -31.59 -12.68 12.31
N THR A 132 -30.37 -12.91 11.81
CA THR A 132 -29.30 -13.33 12.70
C THR A 132 -28.96 -12.11 13.55
N SER A 133 -28.96 -12.32 14.87
CA SER A 133 -28.70 -11.34 15.91
C SER A 133 -27.33 -10.64 15.85
N ASP A 134 -26.52 -11.03 14.88
CA ASP A 134 -25.25 -10.41 14.55
C ASP A 134 -25.51 -9.50 13.35
N GLY A 135 -25.47 -8.21 13.59
CA GLY A 135 -25.53 -7.17 12.55
C GLY A 135 -24.51 -7.43 11.44
N PRO A 136 -24.52 -6.66 10.34
CA PRO A 136 -23.60 -6.87 9.22
C PRO A 136 -22.19 -6.97 9.77
N THR A 137 -21.48 -8.06 9.45
CA THR A 137 -20.08 -8.24 9.87
C THR A 137 -19.33 -6.98 9.47
N SER A 138 -18.51 -6.44 10.35
CA SER A 138 -17.85 -5.13 10.18
C SER A 138 -17.05 -5.00 8.87
N ASP A 139 -16.89 -6.09 8.14
CA ASP A 139 -16.04 -6.24 6.96
C ASP A 139 -16.80 -6.27 5.63
N SER A 140 -18.15 -6.27 5.65
CA SER A 140 -18.92 -6.33 4.41
C SER A 140 -18.89 -5.01 3.65
N PRO A 141 -18.75 -5.03 2.30
CA PRO A 141 -18.84 -3.83 1.48
C PRO A 141 -20.21 -3.16 1.60
N VAL A 142 -20.23 -1.83 1.68
CA VAL A 142 -21.47 -1.04 1.77
C VAL A 142 -21.56 -0.10 0.57
N LEU A 143 -22.68 -0.15 -0.14
CA LEU A 143 -23.04 0.78 -1.21
C LEU A 143 -24.11 1.75 -0.70
N GLY A 144 -23.83 3.04 -0.77
CA GLY A 144 -24.75 4.13 -0.39
C GLY A 144 -25.10 5.00 -1.59
N TRP A 145 -26.34 5.47 -1.65
CA TRP A 145 -26.84 6.32 -2.71
C TRP A 145 -27.65 7.49 -2.13
N ALA A 146 -27.39 8.70 -2.61
CA ALA A 146 -28.22 9.86 -2.34
C ALA A 146 -29.07 10.18 -3.58
N ALA A 147 -30.39 10.35 -3.40
CA ALA A 147 -31.32 10.60 -4.48
C ALA A 147 -31.96 12.00 -4.37
N PHE A 148 -32.27 12.65 -5.52
CA PHE A 148 -32.92 13.96 -5.57
C PHE A 148 -34.41 13.93 -5.20
N ARG A 149 -35.06 12.76 -5.22
CA ARG A 149 -36.44 12.51 -4.82
C ARG A 149 -36.60 11.15 -4.18
N SER A 150 -37.71 10.90 -3.54
CA SER A 150 -38.08 9.56 -3.08
C SER A 150 -38.08 8.58 -4.23
N LEU A 151 -37.52 7.40 -3.99
CA LEU A 151 -37.48 6.31 -4.96
C LEU A 151 -38.78 5.50 -4.92
N SER A 152 -39.21 5.03 -6.07
CA SER A 152 -40.31 4.07 -6.22
C SER A 152 -39.89 2.69 -5.71
N GLU A 153 -40.88 1.80 -5.45
CA GLU A 153 -40.62 0.41 -5.06
C GLU A 153 -39.74 -0.35 -6.10
N ALA A 154 -39.94 -0.09 -7.39
CA ALA A 154 -39.14 -0.69 -8.45
C ALA A 154 -37.70 -0.20 -8.43
N GLU A 155 -37.44 1.09 -8.17
CA GLU A 155 -36.10 1.65 -8.05
C GLU A 155 -35.38 1.13 -6.79
N ILE A 156 -36.09 1.00 -5.67
CA ILE A 156 -35.59 0.39 -4.46
C ILE A 156 -35.20 -1.09 -4.70
N SER A 157 -36.09 -1.83 -5.35
CA SER A 157 -35.83 -3.25 -5.73
C SER A 157 -34.59 -3.36 -6.62
N LEU A 158 -34.45 -2.47 -7.60
CA LEU A 158 -33.24 -2.44 -8.45
C LEU A 158 -31.97 -2.20 -7.62
N LEU A 159 -31.96 -1.25 -6.69
CA LEU A 159 -30.80 -1.01 -5.83
C LEU A 159 -30.46 -2.21 -4.93
N GLN A 160 -31.48 -2.95 -4.46
CA GLN A 160 -31.28 -4.19 -3.71
C GLN A 160 -30.64 -5.28 -4.57
N GLU A 161 -31.13 -5.45 -5.81
CA GLU A 161 -30.53 -6.40 -6.75
C GLU A 161 -29.10 -5.99 -7.12
N VAL A 162 -28.86 -4.70 -7.38
CA VAL A 162 -27.53 -4.16 -7.64
C VAL A 162 -26.57 -4.46 -6.48
N ALA A 163 -26.99 -4.26 -5.24
CA ALA A 163 -26.15 -4.58 -4.07
C ALA A 163 -25.85 -6.08 -3.99
N ARG A 164 -26.85 -6.92 -4.32
CA ARG A 164 -26.66 -8.38 -4.37
C ARG A 164 -25.68 -8.80 -5.46
N PHE A 165 -25.81 -8.30 -6.68
CA PHE A 165 -24.94 -8.64 -7.80
C PHE A 165 -23.56 -8.00 -7.69
N ALA A 166 -23.43 -6.88 -6.98
CA ALA A 166 -22.17 -6.21 -6.71
C ALA A 166 -21.24 -7.02 -5.77
N ALA A 167 -21.78 -7.98 -5.01
CA ALA A 167 -21.02 -8.78 -4.06
C ALA A 167 -19.78 -9.44 -4.68
N ALA A 168 -19.95 -10.14 -5.81
CA ALA A 168 -18.86 -10.85 -6.46
C ALA A 168 -17.76 -9.93 -7.01
N PRO A 169 -18.05 -8.88 -7.83
CA PRO A 169 -17.02 -7.97 -8.28
C PRO A 169 -16.37 -7.18 -7.14
N LEU A 170 -17.10 -6.79 -6.10
CA LEU A 170 -16.53 -6.14 -4.92
C LEU A 170 -15.61 -7.08 -4.13
N ALA A 171 -15.95 -8.36 -3.99
CA ALA A 171 -15.06 -9.35 -3.39
C ALA A 171 -13.74 -9.47 -4.17
N VAL A 172 -13.78 -9.46 -5.50
CA VAL A 172 -12.57 -9.44 -6.35
C VAL A 172 -11.74 -8.18 -6.12
N LEU A 173 -12.36 -7.01 -6.09
CA LEU A 173 -11.69 -5.75 -5.84
C LEU A 173 -11.05 -5.73 -4.44
N THR A 174 -11.79 -6.12 -3.42
CA THR A 174 -11.28 -6.19 -2.04
C THR A 174 -10.11 -7.15 -1.95
N THR A 175 -10.21 -8.34 -2.56
CA THR A 175 -9.12 -9.32 -2.56
C THR A 175 -7.87 -8.77 -3.24
N ARG A 176 -8.00 -8.10 -4.39
CA ARG A 176 -6.86 -7.46 -5.08
C ARG A 176 -6.22 -6.36 -4.22
N SER A 177 -7.04 -5.51 -3.62
CA SER A 177 -6.56 -4.44 -2.73
C SER A 177 -5.86 -4.99 -1.49
N THR A 178 -6.42 -6.04 -0.89
CA THR A 178 -5.82 -6.75 0.25
C THR A 178 -4.48 -7.36 -0.12
N LEU A 179 -4.42 -8.07 -1.26
CA LEU A 179 -3.17 -8.67 -1.74
C LEU A 179 -2.11 -7.60 -1.98
N ALA A 180 -2.46 -6.49 -2.63
CA ALA A 180 -1.54 -5.38 -2.85
C ALA A 180 -1.03 -4.80 -1.53
N ALA A 181 -1.92 -4.51 -0.58
CA ALA A 181 -1.54 -3.97 0.73
C ALA A 181 -0.64 -4.94 1.53
N LEU A 182 -0.94 -6.23 1.53
CA LEU A 182 -0.10 -7.24 2.18
C LEU A 182 1.28 -7.33 1.52
N LEU A 183 1.34 -7.36 0.18
CA LEU A 183 2.61 -7.39 -0.53
C LEU A 183 3.45 -6.13 -0.23
N GLU A 184 2.82 -4.95 -0.19
CA GLU A 184 3.51 -3.71 0.16
C GLU A 184 4.02 -3.72 1.61
N ALA A 185 3.22 -4.22 2.55
CA ALA A 185 3.60 -4.29 3.96
C ALA A 185 4.77 -5.25 4.21
N TYR A 186 4.81 -6.39 3.52
CA TYR A 186 5.84 -7.42 3.76
C TYR A 186 7.05 -7.33 2.84
N LEU A 187 6.88 -6.86 1.61
CA LEU A 187 7.94 -6.82 0.60
C LEU A 187 8.44 -5.40 0.31
N GLY A 188 7.73 -4.38 0.79
CA GLY A 188 7.95 -3.01 0.38
C GLY A 188 7.32 -2.69 -0.99
N ARG A 189 7.09 -1.41 -1.26
CA ARG A 189 6.33 -0.91 -2.42
C ARG A 189 6.93 -1.36 -3.76
N ARG A 190 8.26 -1.26 -3.93
CA ARG A 190 8.94 -1.62 -5.18
C ARG A 190 8.80 -3.10 -5.50
N SER A 191 9.03 -3.97 -4.54
CA SER A 191 8.93 -5.44 -4.70
C SER A 191 7.48 -5.87 -4.94
N ALA A 192 6.53 -5.30 -4.19
CA ALA A 192 5.10 -5.54 -4.38
C ALA A 192 4.65 -5.22 -5.80
N ALA A 193 5.06 -4.05 -6.34
CA ALA A 193 4.74 -3.66 -7.71
C ALA A 193 5.28 -4.67 -8.75
N GLN A 194 6.48 -5.21 -8.55
CA GLN A 194 7.06 -6.22 -9.43
C GLN A 194 6.28 -7.54 -9.38
N VAL A 195 5.89 -8.00 -8.18
CA VAL A 195 5.09 -9.22 -7.99
C VAL A 195 3.72 -9.07 -8.65
N LEU A 196 3.04 -7.94 -8.43
CA LEU A 196 1.74 -7.63 -9.03
C LEU A 196 1.80 -7.51 -10.55
N ALA A 197 2.95 -7.05 -11.10
CA ALA A 197 3.21 -7.03 -12.53
C ALA A 197 3.54 -8.42 -13.12
N GLY A 198 3.51 -9.48 -12.32
CA GLY A 198 3.75 -10.87 -12.77
C GLY A 198 5.22 -11.24 -12.91
N ARG A 199 6.15 -10.45 -12.38
CA ARG A 199 7.59 -10.79 -12.37
C ARG A 199 7.89 -11.78 -11.24
N LEU A 200 7.50 -13.04 -11.47
CA LEU A 200 7.54 -14.11 -10.45
C LEU A 200 8.73 -15.09 -10.66
N ARG A 201 9.66 -14.77 -11.55
CA ARG A 201 10.81 -15.65 -11.86
C ARG A 201 12.11 -15.01 -11.44
N ARG A 202 13.14 -15.83 -11.29
CA ARG A 202 14.52 -15.33 -11.25
C ARG A 202 14.82 -14.63 -12.55
N GLU A 203 15.12 -13.36 -12.47
CA GLU A 203 15.50 -12.56 -13.63
C GLU A 203 16.81 -11.83 -13.31
N THR A 204 17.54 -11.48 -14.36
CA THR A 204 18.65 -10.53 -14.21
C THR A 204 18.07 -9.24 -13.67
N GLY A 205 18.47 -8.85 -12.47
CA GLY A 205 17.91 -7.68 -11.79
C GLY A 205 18.11 -6.39 -12.57
N GLU A 206 17.45 -5.35 -12.12
CA GLU A 206 17.59 -3.98 -12.62
C GLU A 206 18.79 -3.30 -11.95
N THR A 207 19.66 -2.68 -12.73
CA THR A 207 20.73 -1.82 -12.17
C THR A 207 20.14 -0.48 -11.77
N ILE A 208 20.23 -0.16 -10.49
CA ILE A 208 19.74 1.10 -9.91
C ILE A 208 20.93 1.90 -9.40
N ARG A 209 21.05 3.14 -9.87
CA ARG A 209 21.95 4.13 -9.29
C ARG A 209 21.19 4.90 -8.22
N ALA A 210 21.72 4.91 -7.00
CA ALA A 210 21.04 5.51 -5.85
C ALA A 210 22.03 5.98 -4.80
N VAL A 211 21.55 6.84 -3.89
CA VAL A 211 22.19 7.00 -2.60
C VAL A 211 21.66 5.90 -1.69
N LEU A 212 22.57 5.04 -1.22
CA LEU A 212 22.27 3.97 -0.28
C LEU A 212 22.43 4.49 1.14
N LEU A 213 21.47 4.16 1.99
CA LEU A 213 21.52 4.37 3.43
C LEU A 213 21.51 3.00 4.11
N TYR A 214 22.48 2.75 4.95
CA TYR A 214 22.45 1.63 5.89
C TYR A 214 22.53 2.16 7.31
N GLY A 215 21.68 1.67 8.18
CA GLY A 215 21.68 2.02 9.60
C GLY A 215 21.52 0.78 10.45
N ASP A 216 22.12 0.77 11.65
CA ASP A 216 22.13 -0.39 12.55
C ASP A 216 22.16 0.08 14.02
N LEU A 217 21.53 -0.69 14.91
CA LEU A 217 21.60 -0.42 16.35
C LEU A 217 22.94 -0.88 16.93
N ARG A 218 23.48 -0.15 17.85
CA ARG A 218 24.71 -0.54 18.55
C ARG A 218 24.40 -1.31 19.81
N GLY A 219 25.07 -2.44 19.97
CA GLY A 219 24.87 -3.28 21.16
C GLY A 219 23.53 -4.01 21.20
N PHE A 220 22.88 -4.17 20.03
CA PHE A 220 21.57 -4.86 19.94
C PHE A 220 21.63 -6.29 20.46
N THR A 221 22.73 -7.02 20.23
CA THR A 221 22.93 -8.38 20.76
C THR A 221 22.84 -8.39 22.27
N GLU A 222 23.52 -7.48 22.96
CA GLU A 222 23.48 -7.36 24.42
C GLU A 222 22.09 -6.93 24.91
N LEU A 223 21.45 -6.00 24.20
CA LEU A 223 20.09 -5.56 24.49
C LEU A 223 19.10 -6.73 24.39
N SER A 224 19.21 -7.55 23.34
CA SER A 224 18.34 -8.71 23.12
C SER A 224 18.54 -9.85 24.10
N GLU A 225 19.71 -9.95 24.72
CA GLU A 225 19.99 -10.93 25.77
C GLU A 225 19.51 -10.48 27.15
N THR A 226 19.40 -9.18 27.40
CA THR A 226 19.11 -8.60 28.71
C THR A 226 17.66 -8.16 28.91
N MET A 227 16.94 -7.86 27.82
CA MET A 227 15.54 -7.40 27.85
C MET A 227 14.55 -8.54 27.57
N ALA A 228 13.29 -8.36 28.04
CA ALA A 228 12.20 -9.24 27.67
C ALA A 228 11.94 -9.16 26.14
N PRO A 229 11.57 -10.29 25.49
CA PRO A 229 11.37 -10.33 24.03
C PRO A 229 10.41 -9.27 23.51
N GLU A 230 9.33 -8.99 24.23
CA GLU A 230 8.33 -7.97 23.87
C GLU A 230 8.97 -6.57 23.86
N ALA A 231 9.78 -6.26 24.84
CA ALA A 231 10.47 -4.97 24.93
C ALA A 231 11.55 -4.80 23.85
N VAL A 232 12.16 -5.90 23.40
CA VAL A 232 13.08 -5.90 22.24
C VAL A 232 12.33 -5.59 20.95
N VAL A 233 11.16 -6.21 20.75
CA VAL A 233 10.31 -5.96 19.58
C VAL A 233 9.83 -4.50 19.57
N ASP A 234 9.40 -3.97 20.70
CA ASP A 234 8.99 -2.57 20.85
C ASP A 234 10.14 -1.59 20.54
N ALA A 235 11.35 -1.90 21.03
CA ALA A 235 12.54 -1.09 20.76
C ALA A 235 12.90 -1.11 19.26
N LEU A 236 12.86 -2.27 18.61
CA LEU A 236 13.07 -2.41 17.17
C LEU A 236 12.01 -1.68 16.37
N GLY A 237 10.74 -1.83 16.73
CA GLY A 237 9.63 -1.12 16.08
C GLY A 237 9.83 0.39 16.14
N ALA A 238 10.15 0.91 17.34
CA ALA A 238 10.41 2.34 17.52
C ALA A 238 11.63 2.84 16.73
N TRP A 239 12.70 2.06 16.61
CA TRP A 239 13.86 2.33 15.77
C TRP A 239 13.48 2.38 14.29
N PHE A 240 12.82 1.32 13.78
CA PHE A 240 12.42 1.22 12.38
C PHE A 240 11.46 2.32 11.97
N ASP A 241 10.50 2.68 12.82
CA ASP A 241 9.56 3.77 12.56
C ASP A 241 10.26 5.12 12.36
N ARG A 242 11.29 5.41 13.16
CA ARG A 242 12.04 6.67 13.04
C ARG A 242 12.86 6.72 11.76
N ILE A 243 13.52 5.62 11.40
CA ILE A 243 14.35 5.57 10.19
C ILE A 243 13.48 5.51 8.94
N ALA A 244 12.50 4.60 8.88
CA ALA A 244 11.61 4.47 7.74
C ALA A 244 10.79 5.74 7.51
N GLY A 245 10.24 6.35 8.58
CA GLY A 245 9.53 7.61 8.50
C GLY A 245 10.38 8.74 7.92
N ALA A 246 11.63 8.87 8.38
CA ALA A 246 12.57 9.86 7.84
C ALA A 246 12.91 9.57 6.37
N VAL A 247 13.21 8.32 6.01
CA VAL A 247 13.49 7.92 4.63
C VAL A 247 12.32 8.26 3.70
N HIS A 248 11.10 7.89 4.07
CA HIS A 248 9.90 8.12 3.26
C HIS A 248 9.57 9.60 3.14
N ALA A 249 9.72 10.39 4.21
CA ALA A 249 9.44 11.84 4.20
C ALA A 249 10.30 12.61 3.18
N PHE A 250 11.48 12.10 2.85
CA PHE A 250 12.39 12.71 1.88
C PHE A 250 12.47 11.95 0.53
N GLY A 251 11.48 11.08 0.26
CA GLY A 251 11.34 10.40 -1.03
C GLY A 251 12.31 9.25 -1.24
N GLY A 252 12.83 8.68 -0.16
CA GLY A 252 13.55 7.41 -0.15
C GLY A 252 12.63 6.20 -0.04
N GLU A 253 13.20 5.02 -0.21
CA GLU A 253 12.53 3.72 -0.12
C GLU A 253 13.31 2.81 0.83
N VAL A 254 12.63 2.22 1.82
CA VAL A 254 13.21 1.12 2.60
C VAL A 254 13.14 -0.15 1.76
N LEU A 255 14.30 -0.76 1.52
CA LEU A 255 14.39 -1.99 0.74
C LEU A 255 14.25 -3.22 1.62
N LYS A 256 14.88 -3.20 2.80
CA LYS A 256 14.93 -4.38 3.65
C LYS A 256 15.32 -4.04 5.08
N PHE A 257 14.75 -4.79 6.02
CA PHE A 257 15.25 -4.91 7.39
C PHE A 257 16.13 -6.16 7.49
N ILE A 258 17.29 -6.06 8.13
CA ILE A 258 18.29 -7.14 8.25
C ILE A 258 18.69 -7.25 9.71
N GLY A 259 17.97 -8.06 10.48
CA GLY A 259 18.10 -8.03 11.95
C GLY A 259 17.66 -6.69 12.50
N ASP A 260 18.53 -5.98 13.17
CA ASP A 260 18.35 -4.60 13.63
C ASP A 260 18.79 -3.53 12.59
N GLY A 261 19.32 -3.99 11.45
CA GLY A 261 19.75 -3.11 10.37
C GLY A 261 18.65 -2.71 9.41
N VAL A 262 18.76 -1.51 8.83
CA VAL A 262 17.87 -0.95 7.81
C VAL A 262 18.68 -0.62 6.57
N LEU A 263 18.33 -1.21 5.44
CA LEU A 263 18.85 -0.82 4.13
C LEU A 263 17.78 -0.03 3.36
N ALA A 264 18.11 1.21 3.01
CA ALA A 264 17.22 2.09 2.26
C ALA A 264 17.97 2.74 1.09
N ILE A 265 17.21 3.27 0.13
CA ILE A 265 17.77 3.97 -1.03
C ILE A 265 17.02 5.28 -1.30
N PHE A 266 17.74 6.21 -1.93
CA PHE A 266 17.18 7.37 -2.60
C PHE A 266 17.53 7.24 -4.08
N PRO A 267 16.59 6.72 -4.91
CA PRO A 267 16.85 6.47 -6.32
C PRO A 267 17.13 7.78 -7.06
N ILE A 268 18.14 7.78 -7.91
CA ILE A 268 18.42 8.95 -8.75
C ILE A 268 17.42 8.99 -9.91
N GLY A 269 17.29 7.89 -10.68
CA GLY A 269 16.42 7.86 -11.86
C GLY A 269 16.72 8.99 -12.81
N GLU A 270 15.71 9.80 -13.10
CA GLU A 270 15.84 11.04 -13.90
C GLU A 270 16.18 12.28 -13.05
N ARG A 271 16.35 12.12 -11.73
CA ARG A 271 16.69 13.22 -10.81
C ARG A 271 18.17 13.56 -10.90
N ASP A 272 18.49 14.80 -10.54
CA ASP A 272 19.86 15.22 -10.30
C ASP A 272 20.46 14.42 -9.12
N PRO A 273 21.67 13.84 -9.26
CA PRO A 273 22.36 13.17 -8.17
C PRO A 273 22.51 14.04 -6.91
N ALA A 274 22.75 15.33 -7.06
CA ALA A 274 22.82 16.28 -5.95
C ALA A 274 21.51 16.33 -5.15
N ALA A 275 20.37 16.37 -5.83
CA ALA A 275 19.06 16.37 -5.18
C ALA A 275 18.80 15.10 -4.37
N ALA A 276 19.24 13.93 -4.86
CA ALA A 276 19.13 12.66 -4.13
C ALA A 276 20.06 12.63 -2.90
N CYS A 277 21.29 13.13 -3.03
CA CYS A 277 22.24 13.25 -1.92
C CYS A 277 21.72 14.20 -0.83
N ASP A 278 21.18 15.35 -1.21
CA ASP A 278 20.62 16.31 -0.27
C ASP A 278 19.35 15.78 0.42
N ALA A 279 18.52 15.01 -0.30
CA ALA A 279 17.37 14.35 0.28
C ALA A 279 17.79 13.30 1.34
N ALA A 280 18.81 12.48 1.03
CA ALA A 280 19.36 11.51 1.95
C ALA A 280 19.97 12.16 3.20
N LEU A 281 20.68 13.27 3.06
CA LEU A 281 21.25 14.03 4.19
C LEU A 281 20.14 14.62 5.08
N ARG A 282 19.08 15.16 4.48
CA ARG A 282 17.90 15.64 5.24
C ARG A 282 17.20 14.50 5.98
N ALA A 283 17.07 13.33 5.34
CA ALA A 283 16.52 12.16 6.00
C ALA A 283 17.34 11.73 7.22
N ILE A 284 18.67 11.73 7.11
CA ILE A 284 19.57 11.47 8.27
C ILE A 284 19.36 12.50 9.38
N ALA A 285 19.27 13.78 9.05
CA ALA A 285 19.04 14.82 10.06
C ALA A 285 17.70 14.60 10.79
N ALA A 286 16.63 14.27 10.05
CA ALA A 286 15.34 13.97 10.63
C ALA A 286 15.36 12.67 11.46
N ALA A 287 16.04 11.62 11.00
CA ALA A 287 16.22 10.38 11.73
C ALA A 287 16.93 10.62 13.06
N ARG A 288 18.05 11.36 13.07
CA ARG A 288 18.77 11.72 14.29
C ARG A 288 17.91 12.50 15.28
N ALA A 289 17.16 13.50 14.81
CA ALA A 289 16.23 14.25 15.65
C ALA A 289 15.13 13.35 16.22
N GLY A 290 14.57 12.45 15.41
CA GLY A 290 13.60 11.46 15.82
C GLY A 290 14.14 10.50 16.89
N MET A 291 15.40 10.04 16.74
CA MET A 291 16.04 9.17 17.74
C MET A 291 16.35 9.91 19.03
N ALA A 292 16.81 11.15 18.97
CA ALA A 292 17.03 11.95 20.17
C ALA A 292 15.73 12.17 20.97
N HIS A 293 14.61 12.40 20.29
CA HIS A 293 13.28 12.48 20.91
C HIS A 293 12.85 11.13 21.52
N LEU A 294 13.09 10.04 20.81
CA LEU A 294 12.79 8.71 21.30
C LEU A 294 13.60 8.39 22.56
N ASP A 295 14.89 8.68 22.57
CA ASP A 295 15.78 8.42 23.71
C ASP A 295 15.38 9.24 24.93
N ALA A 296 14.94 10.51 24.74
CA ALA A 296 14.40 11.31 25.82
C ALA A 296 13.13 10.68 26.43
N ALA A 297 12.19 10.27 25.60
CA ALA A 297 10.95 9.60 26.05
C ALA A 297 11.22 8.26 26.74
N ARG A 298 12.19 7.49 26.26
CA ARG A 298 12.66 6.23 26.89
C ARG A 298 13.30 6.50 28.26
N GLY A 299 14.10 7.57 28.37
CA GLY A 299 14.72 7.99 29.64
C GLY A 299 13.69 8.35 30.70
N GLU A 300 12.58 9.00 30.34
CA GLU A 300 11.46 9.28 31.23
C GLU A 300 10.79 7.98 31.78
N GLN A 301 10.85 6.89 31.00
CA GLN A 301 10.33 5.59 31.37
C GLN A 301 11.38 4.70 32.08
N GLY A 302 12.61 5.22 32.31
CA GLY A 302 13.70 4.48 32.89
C GLY A 302 14.31 3.41 31.95
N LEU A 303 14.05 3.51 30.64
CA LEU A 303 14.60 2.61 29.63
C LEU A 303 15.93 3.15 29.08
N PRO A 304 16.89 2.26 28.68
CA PRO A 304 18.14 2.69 28.09
C PRO A 304 17.95 3.33 26.72
N PRO A 305 18.84 4.26 26.30
CA PRO A 305 18.83 4.80 24.95
C PRO A 305 19.13 3.71 23.92
N LEU A 306 18.82 4.00 22.65
CA LEU A 306 19.10 3.13 21.51
C LEU A 306 20.22 3.74 20.64
N PRO A 307 21.50 3.54 20.99
CA PRO A 307 22.59 4.05 20.19
C PRO A 307 22.63 3.38 18.82
N PHE A 308 22.96 4.12 17.79
CA PHE A 308 22.92 3.66 16.41
C PHE A 308 24.12 4.14 15.59
N GLY A 309 24.34 3.50 14.44
CA GLY A 309 25.22 3.95 13.37
C GLY A 309 24.44 4.08 12.06
N MET A 310 24.78 5.05 11.23
CA MET A 310 24.24 5.18 9.88
C MET A 310 25.36 5.54 8.89
N ALA A 311 25.22 5.09 7.66
CA ALA A 311 26.14 5.48 6.59
C ALA A 311 25.40 5.82 5.30
N LEU A 312 25.97 6.75 4.51
CA LEU A 312 25.53 7.10 3.16
C LEU A 312 26.61 6.81 2.14
N HIS A 313 26.21 6.20 1.03
CA HIS A 313 27.06 5.96 -0.13
C HIS A 313 26.28 6.12 -1.43
N LEU A 314 26.84 6.86 -2.39
CA LEU A 314 26.30 6.95 -3.75
C LEU A 314 26.97 5.91 -4.65
N GLY A 315 26.18 5.01 -5.22
CA GLY A 315 26.71 3.97 -6.09
C GLY A 315 25.62 3.23 -6.87
N GLU A 316 26.03 2.22 -7.61
CA GLU A 316 25.14 1.33 -8.36
C GLU A 316 24.98 0.01 -7.65
N MET A 317 23.75 -0.48 -7.65
CA MET A 317 23.39 -1.79 -7.14
C MET A 317 22.51 -2.54 -8.12
N LEU A 318 22.56 -3.86 -8.09
CA LEU A 318 21.61 -4.72 -8.79
C LEU A 318 20.45 -5.00 -7.86
N TRP A 319 19.25 -4.63 -8.26
CA TRP A 319 17.99 -4.95 -7.57
C TRP A 319 17.27 -6.04 -8.35
N GLY A 320 16.96 -7.16 -7.72
CA GLY A 320 16.34 -8.27 -8.42
C GLY A 320 15.76 -9.35 -7.53
N ASN A 321 15.04 -10.25 -8.17
CA ASN A 321 14.39 -11.39 -7.54
C ASN A 321 15.36 -12.57 -7.49
N ILE A 322 15.98 -12.79 -6.35
CA ILE A 322 17.05 -13.76 -6.13
C ILE A 322 16.58 -14.82 -5.13
N GLY A 323 17.03 -16.04 -5.28
CA GLY A 323 16.69 -17.10 -4.34
C GLY A 323 16.71 -18.51 -4.95
N THR A 324 15.98 -19.42 -4.34
CA THR A 324 15.81 -20.81 -4.76
C THR A 324 14.61 -20.95 -5.71
N ALA A 325 14.34 -22.14 -6.20
CA ALA A 325 13.20 -22.38 -7.10
C ALA A 325 11.84 -22.18 -6.40
N ASP A 326 11.83 -22.43 -5.09
CA ASP A 326 10.66 -22.43 -4.22
C ASP A 326 10.60 -21.21 -3.29
N ARG A 327 11.71 -20.44 -3.16
CA ARG A 327 11.77 -19.25 -2.32
C ARG A 327 12.56 -18.13 -2.99
N LEU A 328 11.86 -17.08 -3.35
CA LEU A 328 12.42 -15.88 -3.94
C LEU A 328 12.41 -14.73 -2.93
N ASP A 329 13.40 -13.85 -3.05
CA ASP A 329 13.53 -12.66 -2.22
C ASP A 329 14.02 -11.51 -3.10
N PHE A 330 13.31 -10.39 -3.05
CA PHE A 330 13.79 -9.17 -3.68
C PHE A 330 14.93 -8.60 -2.84
N THR A 331 16.08 -8.47 -3.42
CA THR A 331 17.26 -7.99 -2.70
C THR A 331 18.16 -7.11 -3.55
N ALA A 332 18.92 -6.27 -2.85
CA ALA A 332 19.96 -5.44 -3.41
C ALA A 332 21.31 -6.13 -3.25
N ILE A 333 22.06 -6.27 -4.35
CA ILE A 333 23.41 -6.79 -4.33
C ILE A 333 24.36 -5.87 -5.10
N GLY A 334 25.62 -5.90 -4.74
CA GLY A 334 26.67 -5.16 -5.44
C GLY A 334 27.69 -4.53 -4.50
N SER A 335 28.73 -3.95 -5.12
CA SER A 335 29.82 -3.33 -4.37
C SER A 335 29.37 -2.14 -3.53
N ALA A 336 28.39 -1.36 -4.02
CA ALA A 336 27.84 -0.22 -3.30
C ALA A 336 27.11 -0.64 -2.00
N VAL A 337 26.36 -1.75 -2.02
CA VAL A 337 25.71 -2.30 -0.82
C VAL A 337 26.74 -2.76 0.20
N ASN A 338 27.76 -3.47 -0.25
CA ASN A 338 28.84 -3.91 0.62
C ASN A 338 29.60 -2.73 1.21
N LEU A 339 29.84 -1.68 0.40
CA LEU A 339 30.56 -0.48 0.86
C LEU A 339 29.77 0.25 1.95
N VAL A 340 28.48 0.53 1.76
CA VAL A 340 27.70 1.28 2.76
C VAL A 340 27.61 0.54 4.08
N VAL A 341 27.47 -0.79 4.07
CA VAL A 341 27.49 -1.61 5.29
C VAL A 341 28.84 -1.58 5.98
N ARG A 342 29.96 -1.61 5.22
CA ARG A 342 31.30 -1.54 5.80
C ARG A 342 31.62 -0.14 6.32
N LEU A 343 31.11 0.90 5.66
CA LEU A 343 31.24 2.29 6.09
C LEU A 343 30.51 2.52 7.42
N GLU A 344 29.29 1.98 7.57
CA GLU A 344 28.58 2.05 8.86
C GLU A 344 29.41 1.40 9.98
N GLY A 345 30.02 0.24 9.73
CA GLY A 345 30.86 -0.44 10.71
C GLY A 345 32.06 0.42 11.23
N LEU A 346 32.45 1.47 10.54
CA LEU A 346 33.44 2.45 11.02
C LEU A 346 32.85 3.49 11.98
N CYS A 347 31.55 3.61 12.09
CA CYS A 347 30.91 4.58 12.98
C CYS A 347 31.40 4.44 14.42
N LYS A 348 31.46 3.21 14.94
CA LYS A 348 31.92 2.92 16.32
C LYS A 348 33.41 3.23 16.52
N PRO A 349 34.34 2.74 15.69
CA PRO A 349 35.77 3.08 15.80
C PRO A 349 36.07 4.57 15.70
N LEU A 350 35.33 5.32 14.87
CA LEU A 350 35.55 6.75 14.67
C LEU A 350 34.75 7.64 15.66
N GLY A 351 33.97 7.02 16.57
CA GLY A 351 33.17 7.77 17.54
C GLY A 351 32.09 8.66 16.90
N ARG A 352 31.53 8.22 15.77
CA ARG A 352 30.51 8.98 15.00
C ARG A 352 29.24 8.15 14.88
N SER A 353 28.08 8.83 14.86
CA SER A 353 26.80 8.19 14.58
C SER A 353 26.49 8.13 13.08
N VAL A 354 27.08 9.01 12.28
CA VAL A 354 26.86 9.07 10.84
C VAL A 354 28.15 9.19 10.07
N LEU A 355 28.33 8.36 9.05
CA LEU A 355 29.45 8.45 8.11
C LEU A 355 28.95 8.57 6.67
N ILE A 356 29.68 9.36 5.89
CA ILE A 356 29.31 9.70 4.52
C ILE A 356 30.52 9.41 3.62
N SER A 357 30.31 8.71 2.51
CA SER A 357 31.37 8.43 1.55
C SER A 357 31.70 9.63 0.67
N GLY A 358 32.92 9.68 0.13
CA GLY A 358 33.35 10.71 -0.80
C GLY A 358 32.49 10.84 -2.05
N SER A 359 31.83 9.76 -2.50
CA SER A 359 30.93 9.82 -3.66
C SER A 359 29.65 10.65 -3.39
N VAL A 360 29.14 10.67 -2.17
CA VAL A 360 28.04 11.57 -1.77
C VAL A 360 28.53 12.99 -1.60
N THR A 361 29.73 13.15 -1.00
CA THR A 361 30.33 14.47 -0.77
C THR A 361 30.61 15.22 -2.07
N ALA A 362 30.94 14.51 -3.13
CA ALA A 362 31.20 15.11 -4.45
C ALA A 362 29.95 15.71 -5.11
N GLU A 363 28.77 15.29 -4.70
CA GLU A 363 27.48 15.69 -5.31
C GLU A 363 26.69 16.66 -4.40
N THR A 364 26.97 16.72 -3.09
CA THR A 364 26.22 17.60 -2.17
C THR A 364 26.91 18.96 -1.97
N THR A 365 26.09 19.97 -1.71
CA THR A 365 26.58 21.30 -1.31
C THR A 365 26.70 21.46 0.21
N VAL A 366 26.27 20.46 0.98
CA VAL A 366 26.35 20.47 2.44
C VAL A 366 27.83 20.38 2.87
N ALA A 367 28.26 21.28 3.72
CA ALA A 367 29.60 21.21 4.26
C ALA A 367 29.77 20.01 5.18
N LEU A 368 30.76 19.14 4.89
CA LEU A 368 31.08 17.95 5.65
C LEU A 368 32.53 18.00 6.16
N ILE A 369 32.77 17.33 7.29
CA ILE A 369 34.13 17.25 7.89
C ILE A 369 34.81 16.00 7.33
N SER A 370 35.97 16.16 6.70
CA SER A 370 36.76 15.04 6.25
C SER A 370 37.39 14.30 7.43
N LEU A 371 37.26 12.99 7.45
CA LEU A 371 37.91 12.10 8.40
C LEU A 371 39.11 11.37 7.76
N GLY A 372 39.44 11.67 6.50
CA GLY A 372 40.51 11.03 5.77
C GLY A 372 40.08 9.78 4.98
N GLU A 373 41.05 9.01 4.52
CA GLU A 373 40.83 7.76 3.79
C GLU A 373 40.93 6.56 4.72
N HIS A 374 39.98 5.66 4.59
CA HIS A 374 39.90 4.45 5.41
C HIS A 374 39.82 3.20 4.55
N ALA A 375 40.60 2.20 4.93
CA ALA A 375 40.52 0.87 4.33
C ALA A 375 39.25 0.17 4.84
N LEU A 376 38.42 -0.31 3.92
CA LEU A 376 37.22 -1.09 4.23
C LEU A 376 37.47 -2.56 3.90
N ARG A 377 37.13 -3.46 4.82
CA ARG A 377 37.37 -4.90 4.64
C ARG A 377 36.70 -5.43 3.35
N GLY A 378 37.51 -5.98 2.43
CA GLY A 378 37.04 -6.53 1.17
C GLY A 378 36.73 -5.50 0.08
N ILE A 379 37.08 -4.24 0.29
CA ILE A 379 37.06 -3.18 -0.72
C ILE A 379 38.50 -2.88 -1.11
N ALA A 380 38.79 -2.91 -2.41
CA ALA A 380 40.17 -2.83 -2.91
C ALA A 380 40.80 -1.45 -2.72
N ALA A 381 40.02 -0.37 -2.90
CA ALA A 381 40.51 0.99 -2.75
C ALA A 381 40.07 1.59 -1.40
N PRO A 382 40.92 2.41 -0.75
CA PRO A 382 40.49 3.18 0.41
C PRO A 382 39.29 4.07 0.06
N CYS A 383 38.41 4.27 1.04
CA CYS A 383 37.24 5.12 0.92
C CYS A 383 37.48 6.44 1.66
N ALA A 384 37.30 7.57 0.98
CA ALA A 384 37.25 8.86 1.64
C ALA A 384 35.97 8.95 2.48
N VAL A 385 36.15 9.24 3.78
CA VAL A 385 35.08 9.22 4.78
C VAL A 385 34.87 10.64 5.34
N PHE A 386 33.64 11.02 5.50
CA PHE A 386 33.20 12.30 5.99
C PHE A 386 32.17 12.17 7.10
N ALA A 387 32.05 13.20 7.94
CA ALA A 387 31.05 13.30 9.00
C ALA A 387 30.27 14.61 8.92
N LEU A 388 29.14 14.67 9.61
CA LEU A 388 28.39 15.92 9.77
C LEU A 388 29.11 16.87 10.74
N PRO A 389 29.02 18.20 10.54
CA PRO A 389 29.72 19.18 11.37
C PRO A 389 29.30 19.24 12.84
N GLN A 390 28.12 18.75 13.17
CA GLN A 390 27.49 18.84 14.50
C GLN A 390 27.45 17.51 15.26
N GLU A 391 28.46 16.69 15.10
CA GLU A 391 28.62 15.43 15.86
C GLU A 391 29.67 15.48 16.93
#